data_d5edff329bd4eb2ec85424febe11c7eb
#
_entry.id   d5edff329bd4eb2ec85424febe11c7eb
#
_cell.length_a   1.000
_cell.length_b   1.000
_cell.length_c   1.000
_cell.angle_alpha   90.00
_cell.angle_beta   90.00
_cell.angle_gamma   90.00
#
_symmetry.space_group_name_H-M   'P 1'
#
loop_
_entity.id
_entity.type
_entity.pdbx_description
1 polymer ?
#
loop_
_entity_poly.entity_id
_entity_poly.type
_entity_poly.pdbx_seq_one_letter_code
_entity_poly.pdbx_strand_id
1 'polypeptide(L)'
;MKVKDAPKTATSLIVRSTATARVSQSKNPMLELMRRIFRKEEVALKAIKFLNLVEERQKAGKPLKVDEWEKILEELKMARSSFYSMRNKLIGAGMVAVRNGEYTLSGAFSKDLIDMARWWWVAVLGYDPDSL
;
A
#
# COMPACT_ATOMS: atom_id res chain seq x y z
N MET A 1 13.48 2.43 -19.84
CA MET A 1 12.23 2.12 -19.12
C MET A 1 11.04 2.61 -19.93
N LYS A 2 10.02 1.80 -19.99
CA LYS A 2 8.79 2.23 -20.63
C LYS A 2 8.09 3.27 -19.74
N VAL A 3 7.71 4.39 -20.32
CA VAL A 3 7.06 5.47 -19.57
C VAL A 3 5.81 4.97 -18.84
N LYS A 4 5.08 4.06 -19.44
CA LYS A 4 3.86 3.50 -18.85
C LYS A 4 4.10 2.70 -17.56
N ASP A 5 5.32 2.20 -17.34
CA ASP A 5 5.61 1.39 -16.16
C ASP A 5 5.92 2.26 -14.93
N ALA A 6 6.58 3.39 -15.13
CA ALA A 6 6.89 4.31 -14.04
C ALA A 6 5.65 4.86 -13.34
N PRO A 7 4.61 5.35 -14.06
CA PRO A 7 3.39 5.81 -13.40
C PRO A 7 2.61 4.72 -12.66
N LYS A 8 2.69 3.47 -13.13
CA LYS A 8 1.98 2.35 -12.49
C LYS A 8 2.50 2.03 -11.12
N THR A 9 3.82 2.15 -10.94
CA THR A 9 4.47 1.80 -9.68
C THR A 9 4.89 3.02 -8.87
N ALA A 10 4.80 4.22 -9.45
CA ALA A 10 5.18 5.45 -8.76
C ALA A 10 4.22 5.72 -7.61
N THR A 11 4.77 5.95 -6.42
CA THR A 11 3.99 6.30 -5.26
C THR A 11 4.82 7.19 -4.34
N SER A 12 4.12 7.93 -3.47
CA SER A 12 4.76 8.74 -2.46
C SER A 12 4.21 8.33 -1.09
N LEU A 13 5.11 8.20 -0.12
CA LEU A 13 4.74 7.89 1.25
C LEU A 13 5.08 9.10 2.11
N ILE A 14 4.08 9.60 2.85
CA ILE A 14 4.28 10.72 3.76
C ILE A 14 4.71 10.19 5.11
N VAL A 15 5.93 10.57 5.55
CA VAL A 15 6.47 10.17 6.84
C VAL A 15 6.50 11.41 7.74
N ARG A 16 5.95 11.27 8.95
CA ARG A 16 5.97 12.32 9.96
C ARG A 16 6.92 11.93 11.08
N SER A 17 7.64 12.89 11.63
CA SER A 17 8.67 12.64 12.63
C SER A 17 8.19 12.83 14.07
N THR A 18 6.91 13.11 14.31
CA THR A 18 6.38 13.33 15.65
C THR A 18 5.73 12.05 16.21
N ALA A 19 5.79 11.86 17.52
CA ALA A 19 5.19 10.72 18.19
C ALA A 19 3.67 10.63 17.95
N THR A 20 3.00 11.77 17.85
CA THR A 20 1.55 11.83 17.62
C THR A 20 1.15 11.36 16.22
N ALA A 21 2.11 11.26 15.32
CA ALA A 21 1.87 10.82 13.94
C ALA A 21 2.12 9.33 13.74
N ARG A 22 2.44 8.56 14.78
CA ARG A 22 2.69 7.14 14.69
C ARG A 22 1.43 6.37 14.36
N VAL A 23 1.48 5.62 13.26
CA VAL A 23 0.35 4.84 12.77
C VAL A 23 -0.15 3.85 13.83
N SER A 24 0.77 3.10 14.44
CA SER A 24 0.43 2.03 15.40
C SER A 24 -0.27 2.55 16.67
N GLN A 25 -0.14 3.84 16.99
CA GLN A 25 -0.73 4.44 18.18
C GLN A 25 -2.03 5.19 17.87
N SER A 26 -2.46 5.18 16.61
CA SER A 26 -3.69 5.81 16.17
C SER A 26 -4.91 4.99 16.59
N LYS A 27 -6.07 5.65 16.70
CA LYS A 27 -7.35 4.96 16.93
C LYS A 27 -7.72 4.06 15.76
N ASN A 28 -7.32 4.43 14.55
CA ASN A 28 -7.54 3.64 13.33
C ASN A 28 -6.24 3.58 12.55
N PRO A 29 -5.35 2.62 12.89
CA PRO A 29 -4.04 2.50 12.23
C PRO A 29 -4.12 2.33 10.72
N MET A 30 -5.10 1.54 10.23
CA MET A 30 -5.24 1.31 8.79
C MET A 30 -5.56 2.62 8.05
N LEU A 31 -6.47 3.42 8.58
CA LEU A 31 -6.81 4.71 7.96
C LEU A 31 -5.61 5.66 7.99
N GLU A 32 -4.90 5.73 9.12
CA GLU A 32 -3.70 6.57 9.23
C GLU A 32 -2.63 6.13 8.23
N LEU A 33 -2.45 4.83 8.07
CA LEU A 33 -1.50 4.31 7.07
C LEU A 33 -1.92 4.71 5.67
N MET A 34 -3.20 4.54 5.33
CA MET A 34 -3.69 4.90 3.99
C MET A 34 -3.60 6.40 3.73
N ARG A 35 -3.71 7.24 4.76
CA ARG A 35 -3.51 8.69 4.63
C ARG A 35 -2.06 9.08 4.30
N ARG A 36 -1.10 8.18 4.54
CA ARG A 36 0.29 8.39 4.13
C ARG A 36 0.47 8.23 2.62
N ILE A 37 -0.46 7.54 1.98
CA ILE A 37 -0.38 7.21 0.55
C ILE A 37 -1.37 8.03 -0.26
N PHE A 38 -2.58 8.23 0.28
CA PHE A 38 -3.67 8.92 -0.41
C PHE A 38 -4.01 10.23 0.29
N ARG A 39 -4.02 11.33 -0.47
CA ARG A 39 -4.34 12.65 0.07
C ARG A 39 -5.81 12.79 0.44
N LYS A 40 -6.70 12.18 -0.36
CA LYS A 40 -8.14 12.26 -0.13
C LYS A 40 -8.59 11.13 0.77
N GLU A 41 -9.29 11.46 1.85
CA GLU A 41 -9.79 10.45 2.77
C GLU A 41 -10.76 9.49 2.10
N GLU A 42 -11.55 9.99 1.17
CA GLU A 42 -12.48 9.15 0.40
C GLU A 42 -11.73 8.01 -0.31
N VAL A 43 -10.61 8.33 -0.95
CA VAL A 43 -9.79 7.32 -1.63
C VAL A 43 -9.14 6.39 -0.62
N ALA A 44 -8.66 6.92 0.50
CA ALA A 44 -8.07 6.10 1.57
C ALA A 44 -9.07 5.05 2.08
N LEU A 45 -10.34 5.44 2.26
CA LEU A 45 -11.39 4.53 2.68
C LEU A 45 -11.67 3.44 1.64
N LYS A 46 -11.66 3.80 0.36
CA LYS A 46 -11.80 2.82 -0.73
C LYS A 46 -10.62 1.87 -0.79
N ALA A 47 -9.42 2.37 -0.53
CA ALA A 47 -8.21 1.54 -0.48
C ALA A 47 -8.32 0.49 0.63
N ILE A 48 -8.85 0.88 1.80
CA ILE A 48 -9.08 -0.06 2.91
C ILE A 48 -10.04 -1.16 2.48
N LYS A 49 -11.13 -0.80 1.81
CA LYS A 49 -12.10 -1.79 1.32
C LYS A 49 -11.46 -2.76 0.33
N PHE A 50 -10.64 -2.24 -0.58
CA PHE A 50 -9.94 -3.07 -1.55
C PHE A 50 -8.96 -4.03 -0.86
N LEU A 51 -8.18 -3.53 0.08
CA LEU A 51 -7.23 -4.37 0.83
C LEU A 51 -7.95 -5.46 1.62
N ASN A 52 -9.09 -5.12 2.23
CA ASN A 52 -9.89 -6.10 2.95
C ASN A 52 -10.43 -7.18 2.02
N LEU A 53 -10.86 -6.79 0.82
CA LEU A 53 -11.35 -7.74 -0.19
C LEU A 53 -10.23 -8.68 -0.64
N VAL A 54 -9.04 -8.15 -0.90
CA VAL A 54 -7.87 -8.96 -1.25
C VAL A 54 -7.54 -9.95 -0.13
N GLU A 55 -7.54 -9.47 1.11
CA GLU A 55 -7.23 -10.31 2.28
C GLU A 55 -8.25 -11.42 2.46
N GLU A 56 -9.53 -11.11 2.40
CA GLU A 56 -10.61 -12.09 2.55
C GLU A 56 -10.51 -13.19 1.51
N ARG A 57 -10.33 -12.81 0.24
CA ARG A 57 -10.24 -13.77 -0.85
C ARG A 57 -8.99 -14.62 -0.74
N GLN A 58 -7.89 -14.02 -0.33
CA GLN A 58 -6.63 -14.74 -0.14
C GLN A 58 -6.76 -15.79 0.97
N LYS A 59 -7.37 -15.42 2.10
CA LYS A 59 -7.59 -16.34 3.21
C LYS A 59 -8.56 -17.45 2.88
N ALA A 60 -9.52 -17.18 1.99
CA ALA A 60 -10.49 -18.18 1.55
C ALA A 60 -9.91 -19.16 0.53
N GLY A 61 -8.66 -18.98 0.11
CA GLY A 61 -8.03 -19.82 -0.90
C GLY A 61 -8.50 -19.55 -2.32
N LYS A 62 -9.21 -18.43 -2.53
CA LYS A 62 -9.70 -18.00 -3.85
C LYS A 62 -9.25 -16.56 -4.10
N PRO A 63 -7.97 -16.32 -4.43
CA PRO A 63 -7.45 -14.98 -4.58
C PRO A 63 -8.26 -14.15 -5.59
N LEU A 64 -8.38 -12.86 -5.30
CA LEU A 64 -9.07 -11.92 -6.16
C LEU A 64 -8.30 -11.79 -7.47
N LYS A 65 -8.99 -11.96 -8.59
CA LYS A 65 -8.35 -11.93 -9.90
C LYS A 65 -8.45 -10.56 -10.55
N VAL A 66 -7.45 -10.22 -11.33
CA VAL A 66 -7.40 -8.96 -12.06
C VAL A 66 -8.58 -8.85 -13.03
N ASP A 67 -9.00 -9.96 -13.62
CA ASP A 67 -10.12 -9.97 -14.57
C ASP A 67 -11.49 -9.76 -13.91
N GLU A 68 -11.56 -9.77 -12.58
CA GLU A 68 -12.79 -9.46 -11.85
C GLU A 68 -12.99 -7.95 -11.66
N TRP A 69 -12.30 -7.14 -12.43
CA TRP A 69 -12.29 -5.68 -12.24
C TRP A 69 -13.69 -5.05 -12.26
N GLU A 70 -14.61 -5.55 -13.07
CA GLU A 70 -15.97 -5.02 -13.11
C GLU A 70 -16.70 -5.22 -11.78
N LYS A 71 -16.57 -6.40 -11.20
CA LYS A 71 -17.15 -6.71 -9.88
C LYS A 71 -16.51 -5.88 -8.79
N ILE A 72 -15.20 -5.67 -8.88
CA ILE A 72 -14.47 -4.84 -7.91
C ILE A 72 -14.96 -3.41 -7.96
N LEU A 73 -15.12 -2.84 -9.16
CA LEU A 73 -15.62 -1.47 -9.33
C LEU A 73 -17.01 -1.32 -8.73
N GLU A 74 -17.88 -2.29 -8.97
CA GLU A 74 -19.23 -2.29 -8.43
C GLU A 74 -19.23 -2.33 -6.91
N GLU A 75 -18.42 -3.23 -6.32
CA GLU A 75 -18.34 -3.39 -4.88
C GLU A 75 -17.74 -2.16 -4.19
N LEU A 76 -16.71 -1.57 -4.78
CA LEU A 76 -16.07 -0.38 -4.23
C LEU A 76 -16.81 0.91 -4.59
N LYS A 77 -17.71 0.85 -5.53
CA LYS A 77 -18.42 2.03 -6.06
C LYS A 77 -17.44 3.08 -6.57
N MET A 78 -16.54 2.66 -7.43
CA MET A 78 -15.50 3.51 -8.01
C MET A 78 -15.58 3.51 -9.53
N ALA A 79 -15.16 4.62 -10.14
CA ALA A 79 -14.89 4.67 -11.56
C ALA A 79 -13.60 3.88 -11.87
N ARG A 80 -13.53 3.35 -13.09
CA ARG A 80 -12.40 2.52 -13.51
C ARG A 80 -11.04 3.22 -13.36
N SER A 81 -10.94 4.46 -13.83
CA SER A 81 -9.71 5.23 -13.76
C SER A 81 -9.27 5.50 -12.31
N SER A 82 -10.23 5.80 -11.43
CA SER A 82 -9.95 6.04 -10.02
C SER A 82 -9.46 4.77 -9.33
N PHE A 83 -10.07 3.64 -9.66
CA PHE A 83 -9.64 2.35 -9.11
C PHE A 83 -8.21 2.03 -9.52
N TYR A 84 -7.88 2.13 -10.80
CA TYR A 84 -6.55 1.79 -11.27
C TYR A 84 -5.49 2.75 -10.72
N SER A 85 -5.82 4.03 -10.55
CA SER A 85 -4.92 4.98 -9.91
C SER A 85 -4.63 4.57 -8.46
N MET A 86 -5.68 4.23 -7.71
CA MET A 86 -5.56 3.75 -6.32
C MET A 86 -4.77 2.44 -6.25
N ARG A 87 -5.14 1.45 -7.07
CA ARG A 87 -4.48 0.15 -7.14
C ARG A 87 -2.99 0.30 -7.42
N ASN A 88 -2.64 1.13 -8.39
CA ASN A 88 -1.26 1.31 -8.80
C ASN A 88 -0.41 1.93 -7.69
N LYS A 89 -0.98 2.80 -6.87
CA LYS A 89 -0.28 3.34 -5.70
C LYS A 89 -0.04 2.28 -4.64
N LEU A 90 -1.00 1.39 -4.42
CA LEU A 90 -0.82 0.29 -3.48
C LEU A 90 0.25 -0.69 -3.96
N ILE A 91 0.29 -0.97 -5.26
CA ILE A 91 1.33 -1.81 -5.86
C ILE A 91 2.68 -1.10 -5.75
N GLY A 92 2.73 0.19 -6.08
CA GLY A 92 3.96 0.98 -5.97
C GLY A 92 4.50 1.09 -4.56
N ALA A 93 3.62 1.10 -3.56
CA ALA A 93 4.02 1.10 -2.16
C ALA A 93 4.51 -0.28 -1.68
N GLY A 94 4.26 -1.34 -2.46
CA GLY A 94 4.66 -2.69 -2.07
C GLY A 94 3.69 -3.39 -1.14
N MET A 95 2.46 -2.89 -1.02
CA MET A 95 1.43 -3.49 -0.16
C MET A 95 0.64 -4.57 -0.87
N VAL A 96 0.49 -4.45 -2.18
CA VAL A 96 -0.22 -5.40 -3.03
C VAL A 96 0.70 -5.82 -4.18
N ALA A 97 0.66 -7.09 -4.52
CA ALA A 97 1.36 -7.63 -5.69
C ALA A 97 0.36 -8.30 -6.61
N VAL A 98 0.68 -8.34 -7.89
CA VAL A 98 -0.09 -9.08 -8.89
C VAL A 98 0.81 -10.18 -9.43
N ARG A 99 0.38 -11.44 -9.29
CA ARG A 99 1.10 -12.61 -9.79
C ARG A 99 0.10 -13.56 -10.44
N ASN A 100 0.39 -13.96 -11.67
CA ASN A 100 -0.47 -14.87 -12.43
C ASN A 100 -1.92 -14.37 -12.50
N GLY A 101 -2.09 -13.05 -12.64
CA GLY A 101 -3.41 -12.44 -12.73
C GLY A 101 -4.18 -12.37 -11.41
N GLU A 102 -3.52 -12.59 -10.29
CA GLU A 102 -4.15 -12.60 -8.96
C GLU A 102 -3.53 -11.54 -8.06
N TYR A 103 -4.37 -10.89 -7.26
CA TYR A 103 -3.92 -9.95 -6.24
C TYR A 103 -3.55 -10.69 -4.97
N THR A 104 -2.42 -10.30 -4.38
CA THR A 104 -1.99 -10.80 -3.06
C THR A 104 -1.47 -9.65 -2.22
N LEU A 105 -1.62 -9.77 -0.91
CA LEU A 105 -0.96 -8.84 0.00
C LEU A 105 0.54 -9.12 -0.02
N SER A 106 1.34 -8.07 0.09
CA SER A 106 2.79 -8.18 -0.07
C SER A 106 3.54 -7.62 1.12
N GLY A 107 4.64 -8.27 1.47
CA GLY A 107 5.56 -7.80 2.50
C GLY A 107 6.64 -6.85 1.98
N ALA A 108 6.67 -6.56 0.70
CA ALA A 108 7.69 -5.67 0.12
C ALA A 108 7.66 -4.28 0.76
N PHE A 109 6.48 -3.76 1.08
CA PHE A 109 6.32 -2.50 1.78
C PHE A 109 7.17 -2.44 3.05
N SER A 110 7.03 -3.44 3.92
CA SER A 110 7.75 -3.48 5.19
C SER A 110 9.26 -3.67 4.98
N LYS A 111 9.64 -4.56 4.07
CA LYS A 111 11.05 -4.84 3.80
C LYS A 111 11.79 -3.63 3.25
N ASP A 112 11.17 -2.93 2.30
CA ASP A 112 11.79 -1.76 1.68
C ASP A 112 11.90 -0.60 2.66
N LEU A 113 10.87 -0.34 3.47
CA LEU A 113 10.92 0.74 4.46
C LEU A 113 11.93 0.46 5.57
N ILE A 114 11.98 -0.79 6.05
CA ILE A 114 12.96 -1.18 7.07
C ILE A 114 14.37 -1.03 6.52
N ASP A 115 14.60 -1.45 5.28
CA ASP A 115 15.90 -1.32 4.65
C ASP A 115 16.35 0.14 4.58
N MET A 116 15.47 1.01 4.09
CA MET A 116 15.76 2.45 4.01
C MET A 116 16.00 3.06 5.37
N ALA A 117 15.19 2.70 6.36
CA ALA A 117 15.31 3.20 7.72
C ALA A 117 16.62 2.77 8.37
N ARG A 118 17.00 1.51 8.20
CA ARG A 118 18.27 0.98 8.74
C ARG A 118 19.47 1.59 8.06
N TRP A 119 19.42 1.77 6.76
CA TRP A 119 20.53 2.40 6.04
C TRP A 119 20.83 3.79 6.59
N TRP A 120 19.80 4.60 6.77
CA TRP A 120 19.93 5.93 7.37
C TRP A 120 20.51 5.85 8.78
N TRP A 121 19.96 4.96 9.61
CA TRP A 121 20.36 4.77 11.00
C TRP A 121 21.85 4.40 11.13
N VAL A 122 22.30 3.50 10.29
CA VAL A 122 23.67 2.97 10.34
C VAL A 122 24.63 3.83 9.53
N ALA A 123 24.33 4.09 8.27
CA ALA A 123 25.27 4.73 7.35
C ALA A 123 25.40 6.23 7.59
N VAL A 124 24.31 6.91 7.91
CA VAL A 124 24.31 8.37 8.10
C VAL A 124 24.50 8.74 9.56
N LEU A 125 23.73 8.13 10.45
CA LEU A 125 23.80 8.48 11.89
C LEU A 125 24.90 7.72 12.64
N GLY A 126 25.41 6.62 12.09
CA GLY A 126 26.47 5.85 12.73
C GLY A 126 26.05 5.03 13.93
N TYR A 127 24.76 4.73 14.05
CA TYR A 127 24.25 3.96 15.20
C TYR A 127 24.27 2.46 14.92
N ASP A 128 24.20 1.68 16.00
CA ASP A 128 24.12 0.22 15.94
C ASP A 128 22.79 -0.21 15.30
N PRO A 129 22.84 -1.07 14.26
CA PRO A 129 21.60 -1.55 13.62
C PRO A 129 20.64 -2.24 14.59
N ASP A 130 21.16 -2.88 15.63
CA ASP A 130 20.32 -3.58 16.60
C ASP A 130 19.65 -2.64 17.61
N SER A 131 20.01 -1.36 17.61
CA SER A 131 19.42 -0.38 18.52
C SER A 131 18.17 0.31 17.93
N LEU A 132 17.84 0.01 16.68
CA LEU A 132 16.67 0.60 16.03
C LEU A 132 15.37 -0.01 16.53
#